data_6dcc4dcdf1840602073c3d3464c1d30e
#
_entry.id   6dcc4dcdf1840602073c3d3464c1d30e
#
_cell.length_a   1.000
_cell.length_b   1.000
_cell.length_c   1.000
_cell.angle_alpha   90.00
_cell.angle_beta   90.00
_cell.angle_gamma   90.00
#
_symmetry.space_group_name_H-M   'P 1'
#
loop_
_entity.id
_entity.type
_entity.pdbx_description
1 polymer ?
#
loop_
_entity_poly.entity_id
_entity_poly.type
_entity_poly.pdbx_seq_one_letter_code
_entity_poly.pdbx_strand_id
1 'polypeptide(L)'
;GGGQLGRMFVHQAQAMGYFTAVLDADPTSPAGLVSHHHIQTGYEDPKGLAELARLSDAVTTEFENVPAAALATLAALRPVSPAASAVAVAQDRAQEKAHFVACGVPCAPYAVIETAAQLAAVAPDLLPGILKTARMGYDGKGQVRVKTAAELAAAWASVGSVPCVLEKMLPLALECSVIVARGADGATVHLPVQRNLHRDGILAVTEVYEQNMPQALTQQAVAAAISIANGLRYVGVLCVEFFVLQDGSLVVNEIAPRPHNSGHYSQNACDVSQFELQVRTMAGLPLVQPRQHSAAVMLNLLGDLWFAQGDAEQTPPWAAVLALPGAHLHLYGKREAKRGRKMGHLNITAATPETARATALKAAALLGIAPF
;
A
#
# COMPACT_ATOMS: atom_id res chain seq x y z
N GLY A 1 -3.67 11.97 -8.19
CA GLY A 1 -4.08 10.57 -8.43
C GLY A 1 -5.56 10.36 -8.19
N GLY A 2 -6.21 9.70 -9.17
CA GLY A 2 -7.67 9.51 -9.21
C GLY A 2 -8.13 8.08 -8.85
N GLY A 3 -7.25 7.24 -8.31
CA GLY A 3 -7.55 5.84 -8.01
C GLY A 3 -8.45 5.63 -6.79
N GLN A 4 -8.52 4.37 -6.34
CA GLN A 4 -9.39 4.00 -5.22
C GLN A 4 -8.98 4.61 -3.88
N LEU A 5 -7.68 4.77 -3.63
CA LEU A 5 -7.20 5.39 -2.40
C LEU A 5 -7.58 6.86 -2.36
N GLY A 6 -7.43 7.56 -3.49
CA GLY A 6 -7.90 8.93 -3.66
C GLY A 6 -9.41 9.05 -3.45
N ARG A 7 -10.22 8.11 -3.96
CA ARG A 7 -11.67 8.09 -3.70
C ARG A 7 -11.99 8.01 -2.21
N MET A 8 -11.36 7.08 -1.50
CA MET A 8 -11.60 6.92 -0.06
C MET A 8 -11.08 8.13 0.75
N PHE A 9 -9.96 8.72 0.34
CA PHE A 9 -9.48 9.98 0.89
C PHE A 9 -10.47 11.13 0.66
N VAL A 10 -11.00 11.28 -0.57
CA VAL A 10 -12.00 12.31 -0.90
C VAL A 10 -13.24 12.16 -0.04
N HIS A 11 -13.77 10.95 0.13
CA HIS A 11 -14.93 10.72 1.01
C HIS A 11 -14.63 11.12 2.45
N GLN A 12 -13.46 10.78 2.98
CA GLN A 12 -13.08 11.15 4.34
C GLN A 12 -12.87 12.65 4.50
N ALA A 13 -12.21 13.30 3.54
CA ALA A 13 -11.99 14.75 3.56
C ALA A 13 -13.33 15.51 3.51
N GLN A 14 -14.26 15.08 2.65
CA GLN A 14 -15.59 15.67 2.57
C GLN A 14 -16.42 15.46 3.85
N ALA A 15 -16.32 14.28 4.48
CA ALA A 15 -16.96 14.01 5.76
C ALA A 15 -16.45 14.94 6.89
N MET A 16 -15.19 15.43 6.77
CA MET A 16 -14.60 16.41 7.68
C MET A 16 -14.85 17.87 7.23
N GLY A 17 -15.65 18.10 6.18
CA GLY A 17 -16.03 19.43 5.70
C GLY A 17 -15.06 20.09 4.71
N TYR A 18 -14.06 19.36 4.19
CA TYR A 18 -13.11 19.90 3.22
C TYR A 18 -13.63 19.80 1.79
N PHE A 19 -13.36 20.83 0.99
CA PHE A 19 -13.52 20.75 -0.46
C PHE A 19 -12.33 20.01 -1.05
N THR A 20 -12.56 19.27 -2.15
CA THR A 20 -11.57 18.37 -2.74
C THR A 20 -11.37 18.63 -4.22
N ALA A 21 -10.12 18.64 -4.66
CA ALA A 21 -9.73 18.68 -6.07
C ALA A 21 -8.84 17.46 -6.38
N VAL A 22 -9.08 16.82 -7.53
CA VAL A 22 -8.33 15.66 -8.02
C VAL A 22 -7.74 15.98 -9.37
N LEU A 23 -6.44 15.74 -9.56
CA LEU A 23 -5.77 15.79 -10.84
C LEU A 23 -5.51 14.35 -11.30
N ASP A 24 -6.14 13.95 -12.38
CA ASP A 24 -5.98 12.65 -13.03
C ASP A 24 -6.49 12.71 -14.47
N ALA A 25 -5.77 12.08 -15.39
CA ALA A 25 -6.10 12.13 -16.81
C ALA A 25 -7.33 11.29 -17.19
N ASP A 26 -7.67 10.27 -16.38
CA ASP A 26 -8.84 9.42 -16.64
C ASP A 26 -10.14 10.14 -16.21
N PRO A 27 -11.03 10.53 -17.16
CA PRO A 27 -12.29 11.20 -16.85
C PRO A 27 -13.23 10.33 -16.01
N THR A 28 -12.97 9.04 -15.92
CA THR A 28 -13.75 8.06 -15.14
C THR A 28 -13.05 7.60 -13.87
N SER A 29 -11.98 8.31 -13.48
CA SER A 29 -11.20 7.96 -12.30
C SER A 29 -12.06 7.95 -11.03
N PRO A 30 -11.94 6.92 -10.18
CA PRO A 30 -12.77 6.75 -8.98
C PRO A 30 -12.83 7.97 -8.06
N ALA A 31 -11.70 8.67 -7.86
CA ALA A 31 -11.65 9.86 -7.03
C ALA A 31 -12.17 11.10 -7.76
N GLY A 32 -11.88 11.24 -9.06
CA GLY A 32 -12.34 12.36 -9.87
C GLY A 32 -13.87 12.44 -9.93
N LEU A 33 -14.54 11.27 -10.03
CA LEU A 33 -16.01 11.20 -10.08
C LEU A 33 -16.72 11.63 -8.79
N VAL A 34 -16.01 11.73 -7.66
CA VAL A 34 -16.60 12.08 -6.35
C VAL A 34 -16.02 13.35 -5.76
N SER A 35 -14.99 13.93 -6.39
CA SER A 35 -14.38 15.19 -5.96
C SER A 35 -15.24 16.39 -6.37
N HIS A 36 -15.07 17.53 -5.70
CA HIS A 36 -15.70 18.80 -6.11
C HIS A 36 -15.13 19.33 -7.43
N HIS A 37 -13.83 19.11 -7.66
CA HIS A 37 -13.12 19.51 -8.87
C HIS A 37 -12.30 18.34 -9.41
N HIS A 38 -12.47 18.01 -10.68
CA HIS A 38 -11.66 17.04 -11.40
C HIS A 38 -10.90 17.73 -12.53
N ILE A 39 -9.58 17.81 -12.38
CA ILE A 39 -8.65 18.37 -13.37
C ILE A 39 -8.17 17.23 -14.25
N GLN A 40 -8.74 17.13 -15.45
CA GLN A 40 -8.54 15.99 -16.36
C GLN A 40 -7.31 16.19 -17.23
N THR A 41 -6.12 16.00 -16.67
CA THR A 41 -4.84 16.09 -17.36
C THR A 41 -3.77 15.22 -16.72
N GLY A 42 -2.62 15.09 -17.41
CA GLY A 42 -1.48 14.32 -16.89
C GLY A 42 -0.81 14.97 -15.68
N TYR A 43 -0.12 14.17 -14.89
CA TYR A 43 0.52 14.62 -13.64
C TYR A 43 1.65 15.66 -13.85
N GLU A 44 2.19 15.80 -15.04
CA GLU A 44 3.27 16.73 -15.36
C GLU A 44 2.79 17.94 -16.19
N ASP A 45 1.49 18.05 -16.47
CA ASP A 45 0.95 19.21 -17.18
C ASP A 45 1.05 20.48 -16.33
N PRO A 46 1.82 21.51 -16.77
CA PRO A 46 2.01 22.72 -15.97
C PRO A 46 0.72 23.47 -15.68
N LYS A 47 -0.25 23.44 -16.61
CA LYS A 47 -1.56 24.09 -16.42
C LYS A 47 -2.39 23.36 -15.39
N GLY A 48 -2.39 22.01 -15.42
CA GLY A 48 -3.06 21.18 -14.45
C GLY A 48 -2.48 21.35 -13.05
N LEU A 49 -1.15 21.37 -12.91
CA LEU A 49 -0.47 21.61 -11.63
C LEU A 49 -0.77 23.01 -11.07
N ALA A 50 -0.75 24.05 -11.92
CA ALA A 50 -1.09 25.41 -11.50
C ALA A 50 -2.56 25.50 -11.05
N GLU A 51 -3.48 24.86 -11.75
CA GLU A 51 -4.89 24.83 -11.39
C GLU A 51 -5.13 24.08 -10.09
N LEU A 52 -4.46 22.92 -9.89
CA LEU A 52 -4.53 22.19 -8.63
C LEU A 52 -4.03 23.04 -7.45
N ALA A 53 -2.89 23.73 -7.63
CA ALA A 53 -2.35 24.64 -6.61
C ALA A 53 -3.27 25.84 -6.32
N ARG A 54 -3.98 26.35 -7.35
CA ARG A 54 -4.94 27.44 -7.19
C ARG A 54 -6.17 27.03 -6.37
N LEU A 55 -6.64 25.78 -6.55
CA LEU A 55 -7.84 25.25 -5.91
C LEU A 55 -7.58 24.68 -4.51
N SER A 56 -6.31 24.45 -4.14
CA SER A 56 -5.97 23.70 -2.93
C SER A 56 -5.11 24.50 -1.97
N ASP A 57 -5.37 24.35 -0.66
CA ASP A 57 -4.52 24.86 0.41
C ASP A 57 -3.42 23.88 0.80
N ALA A 58 -3.64 22.58 0.57
CA ALA A 58 -2.66 21.51 0.78
C ALA A 58 -2.85 20.40 -0.27
N VAL A 59 -1.79 19.68 -0.59
CA VAL A 59 -1.78 18.63 -1.63
C VAL A 59 -1.23 17.32 -1.06
N THR A 60 -1.82 16.20 -1.46
CA THR A 60 -1.34 14.85 -1.17
C THR A 60 -1.34 13.99 -2.42
N THR A 61 -0.75 12.78 -2.34
CA THR A 61 -0.83 11.79 -3.42
C THR A 61 -1.41 10.47 -2.89
N GLU A 62 -2.14 9.77 -3.74
CA GLU A 62 -2.66 8.42 -3.47
C GLU A 62 -1.92 7.34 -4.25
N PHE A 63 -1.01 7.73 -5.14
CA PHE A 63 -0.33 6.84 -6.06
C PHE A 63 1.19 7.06 -5.98
N GLU A 64 1.93 6.01 -5.68
CA GLU A 64 3.38 6.06 -5.46
C GLU A 64 4.19 6.46 -6.70
N ASN A 65 3.65 6.25 -7.91
CA ASN A 65 4.34 6.56 -9.16
C ASN A 65 3.97 7.92 -9.77
N VAL A 66 3.32 8.81 -9.00
CA VAL A 66 3.25 10.23 -9.39
C VAL A 66 4.67 10.77 -9.46
N PRO A 67 5.10 11.40 -10.59
CA PRO A 67 6.46 11.91 -10.72
C PRO A 67 6.84 12.85 -9.56
N ALA A 68 7.95 12.54 -8.89
CA ALA A 68 8.42 13.36 -7.76
C ALA A 68 8.65 14.83 -8.17
N ALA A 69 9.02 15.09 -9.44
CA ALA A 69 9.14 16.44 -10.00
C ALA A 69 7.82 17.21 -9.98
N ALA A 70 6.69 16.56 -10.24
CA ALA A 70 5.37 17.18 -10.15
C ALA A 70 5.04 17.59 -8.70
N LEU A 71 5.35 16.74 -7.72
CA LEU A 71 5.20 17.07 -6.30
C LEU A 71 6.12 18.21 -5.87
N ALA A 72 7.36 18.26 -6.39
CA ALA A 72 8.30 19.35 -6.13
C ALA A 72 7.79 20.68 -6.70
N THR A 73 7.20 20.66 -7.90
CA THR A 73 6.57 21.84 -8.52
C THR A 73 5.42 22.37 -7.66
N LEU A 74 4.55 21.46 -7.18
CA LEU A 74 3.45 21.84 -6.29
C LEU A 74 3.95 22.37 -4.94
N ALA A 75 5.03 21.79 -4.40
CA ALA A 75 5.60 22.17 -3.11
C ALA A 75 6.18 23.60 -3.09
N ALA A 76 6.51 24.15 -4.26
CA ALA A 76 6.87 25.57 -4.39
C ALA A 76 5.67 26.52 -4.22
N LEU A 77 4.45 26.01 -4.30
CA LEU A 77 3.21 26.80 -4.30
C LEU A 77 2.33 26.51 -3.08
N ARG A 78 2.31 25.28 -2.61
CA ARG A 78 1.44 24.81 -1.53
C ARG A 78 2.16 23.76 -0.67
N PRO A 79 1.75 23.55 0.60
CA PRO A 79 2.16 22.40 1.38
C PRO A 79 1.83 21.09 0.65
N VAL A 80 2.82 20.22 0.50
CA VAL A 80 2.69 18.89 -0.14
C VAL A 80 3.11 17.81 0.85
N SER A 81 2.24 16.87 1.11
CA SER A 81 2.47 15.73 2.01
C SER A 81 2.03 14.42 1.34
N PRO A 82 2.94 13.44 1.15
CA PRO A 82 4.36 13.44 1.52
C PRO A 82 5.23 14.34 0.63
N ALA A 83 6.41 14.69 1.13
CA ALA A 83 7.39 15.46 0.37
C ALA A 83 7.90 14.68 -0.85
N ALA A 84 8.22 15.39 -1.94
CA ALA A 84 8.74 14.82 -3.18
C ALA A 84 9.97 13.93 -2.95
N SER A 85 10.87 14.31 -2.02
CA SER A 85 12.06 13.52 -1.67
C SER A 85 11.72 12.18 -1.04
N ALA A 86 10.70 12.10 -0.20
CA ALA A 86 10.26 10.86 0.42
C ALA A 86 9.61 9.92 -0.62
N VAL A 87 8.82 10.49 -1.53
CA VAL A 87 8.23 9.73 -2.64
C VAL A 87 9.32 9.22 -3.59
N ALA A 88 10.34 10.03 -3.89
CA ALA A 88 11.46 9.62 -4.74
C ALA A 88 12.22 8.40 -4.18
N VAL A 89 12.42 8.34 -2.86
CA VAL A 89 13.03 7.17 -2.19
C VAL A 89 12.15 5.93 -2.38
N ALA A 90 10.85 6.04 -2.14
CA ALA A 90 9.91 4.91 -2.29
C ALA A 90 9.75 4.45 -3.75
N GLN A 91 10.02 5.31 -4.73
CA GLN A 91 9.95 4.98 -6.16
C GLN A 91 11.16 4.19 -6.67
N ASP A 92 12.21 4.04 -5.87
CA ASP A 92 13.47 3.43 -6.28
C ASP A 92 13.95 2.42 -5.23
N ARG A 93 13.88 1.13 -5.55
CA ARG A 93 14.20 0.04 -4.62
C ARG A 93 15.63 0.09 -4.09
N ALA A 94 16.58 0.61 -4.86
CA ALA A 94 17.95 0.74 -4.39
C ALA A 94 18.07 1.85 -3.32
N GLN A 95 17.42 3.00 -3.56
CA GLN A 95 17.36 4.10 -2.59
C GLN A 95 16.55 3.71 -1.35
N GLU A 96 15.44 3.01 -1.54
CA GLU A 96 14.60 2.50 -0.47
C GLU A 96 15.39 1.59 0.48
N LYS A 97 16.13 0.61 -0.06
CA LYS A 97 16.95 -0.29 0.75
C LYS A 97 18.12 0.42 1.43
N ALA A 98 18.78 1.34 0.74
CA ALA A 98 19.82 2.17 1.35
C ALA A 98 19.25 2.99 2.52
N HIS A 99 18.02 3.48 2.39
CA HIS A 99 17.34 4.19 3.47
C HIS A 99 17.04 3.27 4.68
N PHE A 100 16.58 2.03 4.45
CA PHE A 100 16.36 1.07 5.55
C PHE A 100 17.64 0.80 6.33
N VAL A 101 18.76 0.57 5.63
CA VAL A 101 20.07 0.38 6.24
C VAL A 101 20.49 1.60 7.05
N ALA A 102 20.31 2.80 6.51
CA ALA A 102 20.61 4.06 7.19
C ALA A 102 19.76 4.28 8.45
N CYS A 103 18.53 3.74 8.48
CA CYS A 103 17.64 3.76 9.65
C CYS A 103 17.94 2.65 10.66
N GLY A 104 18.92 1.77 10.40
CA GLY A 104 19.23 0.62 11.24
C GLY A 104 18.17 -0.48 11.21
N VAL A 105 17.34 -0.54 10.16
CA VAL A 105 16.29 -1.54 9.97
C VAL A 105 16.79 -2.63 9.02
N PRO A 106 16.83 -3.90 9.46
CA PRO A 106 17.27 -5.01 8.62
C PRO A 106 16.35 -5.21 7.42
N CYS A 107 16.91 -5.41 6.23
CA CYS A 107 16.23 -5.86 5.02
C CYS A 107 16.91 -7.10 4.45
N ALA A 108 16.29 -7.73 3.44
CA ALA A 108 16.92 -8.86 2.75
C ALA A 108 18.29 -8.45 2.19
N PRO A 109 19.32 -9.30 2.28
CA PRO A 109 20.60 -9.08 1.60
C PRO A 109 20.34 -8.84 0.10
N TYR A 110 21.02 -7.86 -0.49
CA TYR A 110 20.75 -7.45 -1.86
C TYR A 110 21.98 -6.96 -2.61
N ALA A 111 21.89 -6.95 -3.94
CA ALA A 111 22.84 -6.29 -4.83
C ALA A 111 22.08 -5.37 -5.80
N VAL A 112 22.64 -4.19 -6.06
CA VAL A 112 22.16 -3.27 -7.09
C VAL A 112 22.83 -3.63 -8.41
N ILE A 113 22.04 -3.74 -9.48
CA ILE A 113 22.46 -4.16 -10.82
C ILE A 113 22.00 -3.10 -11.82
N GLU A 114 22.96 -2.29 -12.29
CA GLU A 114 22.73 -1.26 -13.29
C GLU A 114 23.55 -1.55 -14.57
N THR A 115 24.57 -2.41 -14.46
CA THR A 115 25.50 -2.75 -15.54
C THR A 115 25.75 -4.24 -15.61
N ALA A 116 26.18 -4.74 -16.77
CA ALA A 116 26.57 -6.13 -16.95
C ALA A 116 27.77 -6.52 -16.04
N ALA A 117 28.65 -5.57 -15.71
CA ALA A 117 29.77 -5.81 -14.79
C ALA A 117 29.25 -6.07 -13.36
N GLN A 118 28.29 -5.29 -12.87
CA GLN A 118 27.65 -5.51 -11.57
C GLN A 118 26.87 -6.83 -11.55
N LEU A 119 26.18 -7.20 -12.66
CA LEU A 119 25.50 -8.48 -12.79
C LEU A 119 26.50 -9.67 -12.65
N ALA A 120 27.64 -9.58 -13.32
CA ALA A 120 28.69 -10.61 -13.25
C ALA A 120 29.38 -10.70 -11.88
N ALA A 121 29.36 -9.62 -11.11
CA ALA A 121 29.96 -9.52 -9.77
C ALA A 121 28.98 -9.89 -8.62
N VAL A 122 27.77 -10.36 -8.93
CA VAL A 122 26.80 -10.78 -7.91
C VAL A 122 27.37 -11.90 -7.05
N ALA A 123 27.30 -11.69 -5.73
CA ALA A 123 27.78 -12.67 -4.76
C ALA A 123 26.90 -13.94 -4.79
N PRO A 124 27.51 -15.16 -4.83
CA PRO A 124 26.75 -16.41 -4.95
C PRO A 124 25.78 -16.67 -3.80
N ASP A 125 26.01 -16.12 -2.63
CA ASP A 125 25.19 -16.27 -1.42
C ASP A 125 23.86 -15.48 -1.48
N LEU A 126 23.67 -14.62 -2.49
CA LEU A 126 22.38 -13.98 -2.80
C LEU A 126 21.43 -14.91 -3.56
N LEU A 127 21.90 -16.09 -3.97
CA LEU A 127 21.08 -17.05 -4.70
C LEU A 127 20.67 -18.25 -3.81
N PRO A 128 19.44 -18.76 -3.96
CA PRO A 128 18.39 -18.28 -4.85
C PRO A 128 17.90 -16.89 -4.44
N GLY A 129 17.58 -16.05 -5.45
CA GLY A 129 17.17 -14.67 -5.25
C GLY A 129 15.97 -14.27 -6.12
N ILE A 130 15.50 -13.06 -5.91
CA ILE A 130 14.45 -12.42 -6.72
C ILE A 130 15.06 -11.14 -7.33
N LEU A 131 15.16 -11.11 -8.65
CA LEU A 131 15.54 -9.93 -9.40
C LEU A 131 14.31 -9.06 -9.60
N LYS A 132 14.35 -7.81 -9.13
CA LYS A 132 13.25 -6.84 -9.19
C LYS A 132 13.71 -5.61 -9.94
N THR A 133 12.91 -5.07 -10.86
CA THR A 133 13.20 -3.75 -11.45
C THR A 133 13.27 -2.69 -10.35
N ALA A 134 14.23 -1.78 -10.44
CA ALA A 134 14.42 -0.74 -9.43
C ALA A 134 13.21 0.20 -9.35
N ARG A 135 12.51 0.41 -10.46
CA ARG A 135 11.35 1.30 -10.57
C ARG A 135 10.17 0.62 -11.25
N MET A 136 8.96 1.15 -11.04
CA MET A 136 7.71 0.76 -11.72
C MET A 136 7.27 -0.70 -11.49
N GLY A 137 7.87 -1.42 -10.53
CA GLY A 137 7.40 -2.74 -10.10
C GLY A 137 6.28 -2.63 -9.06
N TYR A 138 5.19 -3.38 -9.24
CA TYR A 138 4.07 -3.45 -8.31
C TYR A 138 3.30 -4.78 -8.46
N ASP A 139 2.62 -5.22 -7.41
CA ASP A 139 1.76 -6.43 -7.42
C ASP A 139 2.43 -7.63 -8.13
N GLY A 140 3.72 -7.90 -7.85
CA GLY A 140 4.49 -9.00 -8.44
C GLY A 140 5.01 -8.76 -9.87
N LYS A 141 4.71 -7.64 -10.49
CA LYS A 141 5.22 -7.30 -11.83
C LYS A 141 6.66 -6.77 -11.75
N GLY A 142 7.42 -7.00 -12.82
CA GLY A 142 8.82 -6.55 -12.90
C GLY A 142 9.76 -7.35 -12.00
N GLN A 143 9.43 -8.61 -11.66
CA GLN A 143 10.29 -9.47 -10.86
C GLN A 143 10.44 -10.87 -11.47
N VAL A 144 11.63 -11.45 -11.29
CA VAL A 144 12.00 -12.78 -11.78
C VAL A 144 12.73 -13.56 -10.68
N ARG A 145 12.29 -14.77 -10.39
CA ARG A 145 13.03 -15.67 -9.49
C ARG A 145 14.24 -16.24 -10.22
N VAL A 146 15.40 -16.17 -9.57
CA VAL A 146 16.69 -16.64 -10.09
C VAL A 146 17.24 -17.67 -9.13
N LYS A 147 17.48 -18.88 -9.62
CA LYS A 147 17.99 -19.98 -8.77
C LYS A 147 19.51 -20.04 -8.78
N THR A 148 20.12 -19.79 -9.95
CA THR A 148 21.56 -19.97 -10.18
C THR A 148 22.16 -18.77 -10.89
N ALA A 149 23.48 -18.58 -10.76
CA ALA A 149 24.21 -17.50 -11.45
C ALA A 149 24.08 -17.57 -12.98
N ALA A 150 23.94 -18.77 -13.53
CA ALA A 150 23.76 -18.96 -14.98
C ALA A 150 22.45 -18.36 -15.51
N GLU A 151 21.43 -18.24 -14.67
CA GLU A 151 20.12 -17.66 -15.03
C GLU A 151 20.10 -16.13 -14.99
N LEU A 152 21.07 -15.47 -14.30
CA LEU A 152 21.04 -14.03 -14.04
C LEU A 152 20.97 -13.19 -15.33
N ALA A 153 21.77 -13.53 -16.34
CA ALA A 153 21.81 -12.76 -17.59
C ALA A 153 20.48 -12.83 -18.34
N ALA A 154 19.88 -14.02 -18.41
CA ALA A 154 18.58 -14.21 -19.04
C ALA A 154 17.46 -13.52 -18.25
N ALA A 155 17.49 -13.61 -16.91
CA ALA A 155 16.53 -12.93 -16.06
C ALA A 155 16.60 -11.40 -16.22
N TRP A 156 17.80 -10.82 -16.24
CA TRP A 156 17.98 -9.39 -16.43
C TRP A 156 17.52 -8.94 -17.83
N ALA A 157 17.85 -9.70 -18.86
CA ALA A 157 17.36 -9.44 -20.21
C ALA A 157 15.81 -9.49 -20.30
N SER A 158 15.17 -10.42 -19.59
CA SER A 158 13.71 -10.58 -19.60
C SER A 158 12.95 -9.39 -19.00
N VAL A 159 13.60 -8.61 -18.11
CA VAL A 159 13.05 -7.35 -17.56
C VAL A 159 13.54 -6.12 -18.30
N GLY A 160 14.14 -6.29 -19.49
CA GLY A 160 14.57 -5.21 -20.38
C GLY A 160 15.95 -4.64 -20.06
N SER A 161 16.79 -5.32 -19.28
CA SER A 161 18.13 -4.88 -18.88
C SER A 161 18.15 -3.49 -18.25
N VAL A 162 17.07 -3.14 -17.55
CA VAL A 162 16.96 -1.89 -16.79
C VAL A 162 17.65 -2.02 -15.42
N PRO A 163 17.87 -0.92 -14.68
CA PRO A 163 18.34 -0.98 -13.31
C PRO A 163 17.44 -1.88 -12.44
N CYS A 164 18.07 -2.80 -11.69
CA CYS A 164 17.42 -3.81 -10.86
C CYS A 164 18.06 -3.90 -9.48
N VAL A 165 17.34 -4.53 -8.57
CA VAL A 165 17.86 -5.03 -7.30
C VAL A 165 17.65 -6.54 -7.26
N LEU A 166 18.71 -7.30 -7.02
CA LEU A 166 18.64 -8.72 -6.70
C LEU A 166 18.55 -8.88 -5.19
N GLU A 167 17.49 -9.45 -4.70
CA GLU A 167 17.28 -9.75 -3.28
C GLU A 167 17.38 -11.24 -3.03
N LYS A 168 18.09 -11.62 -1.96
CA LYS A 168 18.14 -13.01 -1.49
C LYS A 168 16.72 -13.49 -1.13
N MET A 169 16.34 -14.67 -1.59
CA MET A 169 15.12 -15.33 -1.12
C MET A 169 15.29 -15.75 0.34
N LEU A 170 14.36 -15.30 1.19
CA LEU A 170 14.35 -15.58 2.62
C LEU A 170 13.28 -16.62 2.99
N PRO A 171 13.51 -17.44 4.03
CA PRO A 171 12.54 -18.44 4.49
C PRO A 171 11.42 -17.75 5.29
N LEU A 172 10.36 -17.33 4.58
CA LEU A 172 9.23 -16.62 5.17
C LEU A 172 8.39 -17.53 6.08
N ALA A 173 7.97 -17.00 7.22
CA ALA A 173 6.95 -17.59 8.09
C ALA A 173 5.61 -16.87 7.94
N LEU A 174 5.62 -15.52 7.95
CA LEU A 174 4.42 -14.70 7.73
C LEU A 174 4.81 -13.30 7.24
N GLU A 175 3.81 -12.58 6.75
CA GLU A 175 3.93 -11.19 6.31
C GLU A 175 3.11 -10.28 7.22
N CYS A 176 3.63 -9.10 7.54
CA CYS A 176 2.89 -8.10 8.29
C CYS A 176 3.18 -6.69 7.76
N SER A 177 2.38 -5.74 8.19
CA SER A 177 2.59 -4.33 7.87
C SER A 177 2.25 -3.44 9.05
N VAL A 178 2.81 -2.23 9.03
CA VAL A 178 2.50 -1.16 9.97
C VAL A 178 2.14 0.09 9.18
N ILE A 179 0.97 0.64 9.45
CA ILE A 179 0.56 1.95 8.94
C ILE A 179 0.94 3.00 9.98
N VAL A 180 1.88 3.86 9.64
CA VAL A 180 2.32 4.99 10.47
C VAL A 180 1.81 6.29 9.88
N ALA A 181 1.29 7.18 10.71
CA ALA A 181 1.05 8.57 10.35
C ALA A 181 2.03 9.44 11.14
N ARG A 182 2.66 10.40 10.44
CA ARG A 182 3.57 11.36 11.04
C ARG A 182 3.18 12.78 10.64
N GLY A 183 3.01 13.64 11.64
CA GLY A 183 2.70 15.05 11.48
C GLY A 183 3.92 15.90 11.13
N ALA A 184 3.70 17.13 10.70
CA ALA A 184 4.76 18.10 10.42
C ALA A 184 5.54 18.49 11.68
N ASP A 185 4.92 18.39 12.86
CA ASP A 185 5.52 18.58 14.19
C ASP A 185 6.41 17.40 14.64
N GLY A 186 6.43 16.30 13.85
CA GLY A 186 7.17 15.09 14.18
C GLY A 186 6.42 14.09 15.04
N ALA A 187 5.21 14.41 15.51
CA ALA A 187 4.37 13.46 16.23
C ALA A 187 4.04 12.25 15.35
N THR A 188 4.13 11.05 15.92
CA THR A 188 3.85 9.80 15.20
C THR A 188 2.76 9.01 15.92
N VAL A 189 1.86 8.45 15.15
CA VAL A 189 0.87 7.45 15.60
C VAL A 189 0.86 6.30 14.60
N HIS A 190 0.34 5.14 15.01
CA HIS A 190 0.26 3.98 14.12
C HIS A 190 -1.04 3.22 14.31
N LEU A 191 -1.51 2.55 13.26
CA LEU A 191 -2.56 1.56 13.38
C LEU A 191 -2.02 0.27 14.01
N PRO A 192 -2.88 -0.57 14.64
CA PRO A 192 -2.50 -1.92 15.05
C PRO A 192 -1.86 -2.70 13.92
N VAL A 193 -0.84 -3.51 14.24
CA VAL A 193 -0.08 -4.28 13.23
C VAL A 193 -0.99 -5.23 12.49
N GLN A 194 -0.90 -5.22 11.17
CA GLN A 194 -1.69 -6.03 10.26
C GLN A 194 -0.93 -7.31 9.91
N ARG A 195 -1.56 -8.48 10.09
CA ARG A 195 -1.09 -9.75 9.56
C ARG A 195 -1.67 -9.94 8.16
N ASN A 196 -0.81 -10.16 7.18
CA ASN A 196 -1.18 -10.16 5.77
C ASN A 196 -1.01 -11.57 5.16
N LEU A 197 -1.88 -11.89 4.22
CA LEU A 197 -1.77 -13.05 3.35
C LEU A 197 -1.81 -12.57 1.90
N HIS A 198 -0.70 -12.78 1.18
CA HIS A 198 -0.64 -12.52 -0.26
C HIS A 198 -0.88 -13.80 -1.05
N ARG A 199 -1.49 -13.66 -2.23
CA ARG A 199 -1.66 -14.70 -3.23
C ARG A 199 -1.21 -14.13 -4.57
N ASP A 200 -0.32 -14.83 -5.24
CA ASP A 200 0.24 -14.40 -6.54
C ASP A 200 0.78 -12.96 -6.51
N GLY A 201 1.36 -12.54 -5.37
CA GLY A 201 1.91 -11.19 -5.17
C GLY A 201 0.88 -10.10 -4.88
N ILE A 202 -0.41 -10.44 -4.75
CA ILE A 202 -1.48 -9.48 -4.42
C ILE A 202 -1.98 -9.77 -3.01
N LEU A 203 -2.12 -8.73 -2.19
CA LEU A 203 -2.74 -8.84 -0.86
C LEU A 203 -4.16 -9.41 -0.99
N ALA A 204 -4.40 -10.56 -0.39
CA ALA A 204 -5.70 -11.25 -0.42
C ALA A 204 -6.50 -11.02 0.86
N VAL A 205 -5.84 -11.16 2.02
CA VAL A 205 -6.48 -11.07 3.34
C VAL A 205 -5.59 -10.29 4.29
N THR A 206 -6.20 -9.48 5.13
CA THR A 206 -5.57 -8.86 6.29
C THR A 206 -6.35 -9.22 7.55
N GLU A 207 -5.68 -9.73 8.57
CA GLU A 207 -6.25 -10.02 9.89
C GLU A 207 -5.68 -9.04 10.91
N VAL A 208 -6.56 -8.39 11.69
CA VAL A 208 -6.14 -7.42 12.72
C VAL A 208 -6.99 -7.60 13.96
N TYR A 209 -6.34 -8.01 15.02
CA TYR A 209 -6.91 -8.14 16.37
C TYR A 209 -5.77 -8.21 17.39
N GLU A 210 -6.10 -8.00 18.64
CA GLU A 210 -5.13 -8.09 19.73
C GLU A 210 -4.47 -9.48 19.74
N GLN A 211 -3.14 -9.52 19.84
CA GLN A 211 -2.34 -10.75 19.85
C GLN A 211 -2.34 -11.56 18.53
N ASN A 212 -2.69 -10.94 17.39
CA ASN A 212 -2.54 -11.58 16.07
C ASN A 212 -1.06 -11.90 15.73
N MET A 213 -0.13 -11.31 16.48
CA MET A 213 1.32 -11.55 16.40
C MET A 213 1.94 -11.52 17.80
N PRO A 214 3.10 -12.18 18.01
CA PRO A 214 3.85 -12.06 19.26
C PRO A 214 4.16 -10.60 19.59
N GLN A 215 3.96 -10.20 20.85
CA GLN A 215 4.11 -8.80 21.29
C GLN A 215 5.50 -8.22 20.97
N ALA A 216 6.57 -9.00 21.14
CA ALA A 216 7.93 -8.56 20.83
C ALA A 216 8.11 -8.20 19.34
N LEU A 217 7.56 -9.02 18.44
CA LEU A 217 7.58 -8.73 16.98
C LEU A 217 6.72 -7.51 16.64
N THR A 218 5.55 -7.37 17.28
CA THR A 218 4.69 -6.19 17.12
C THR A 218 5.43 -4.92 17.50
N GLN A 219 6.10 -4.90 18.65
CA GLN A 219 6.88 -3.75 19.12
C GLN A 219 8.07 -3.45 18.18
N GLN A 220 8.77 -4.49 17.71
CA GLN A 220 9.88 -4.35 16.78
C GLN A 220 9.42 -3.76 15.44
N ALA A 221 8.31 -4.26 14.88
CA ALA A 221 7.75 -3.76 13.62
C ALA A 221 7.33 -2.28 13.72
N VAL A 222 6.66 -1.91 14.81
CA VAL A 222 6.26 -0.51 15.07
C VAL A 222 7.48 0.39 15.21
N ALA A 223 8.49 -0.01 16.01
CA ALA A 223 9.71 0.78 16.20
C ALA A 223 10.47 0.96 14.87
N ALA A 224 10.58 -0.09 14.05
CA ALA A 224 11.20 -0.04 12.74
C ALA A 224 10.44 0.90 11.77
N ALA A 225 9.10 0.81 11.73
CA ALA A 225 8.28 1.68 10.89
C ALA A 225 8.41 3.16 11.28
N ILE A 226 8.42 3.47 12.57
CA ILE A 226 8.64 4.83 13.09
C ILE A 226 10.06 5.33 12.74
N SER A 227 11.10 4.48 12.87
CA SER A 227 12.46 4.82 12.49
C SER A 227 12.57 5.20 11.01
N ILE A 228 11.95 4.41 10.13
CA ILE A 228 11.92 4.66 8.68
C ILE A 228 11.18 6.00 8.39
N ALA A 229 10.01 6.22 8.99
CA ALA A 229 9.24 7.44 8.80
C ALA A 229 10.01 8.69 9.29
N ASN A 230 10.70 8.59 10.42
CA ASN A 230 11.54 9.66 10.96
C ASN A 230 12.75 9.96 10.08
N GLY A 231 13.43 8.93 9.58
CA GLY A 231 14.57 9.07 8.66
C GLY A 231 14.20 9.79 7.37
N LEU A 232 13.00 9.53 6.83
CA LEU A 232 12.43 10.27 5.68
C LEU A 232 11.95 11.68 6.04
N ARG A 233 11.87 12.05 7.32
CA ARG A 233 11.13 13.23 7.80
C ARG A 233 9.73 13.27 7.18
N TYR A 234 9.12 12.08 7.12
CA TYR A 234 7.84 11.87 6.44
C TYR A 234 6.74 12.71 7.08
N VAL A 235 5.88 13.30 6.26
CA VAL A 235 4.61 13.88 6.70
C VAL A 235 3.51 13.25 5.89
N GLY A 236 2.54 12.63 6.57
CA GLY A 236 1.50 11.84 5.88
C GLY A 236 1.32 10.47 6.49
N VAL A 237 0.66 9.59 5.74
CA VAL A 237 0.47 8.17 6.05
C VAL A 237 1.44 7.33 5.23
N LEU A 238 2.21 6.49 5.90
CA LEU A 238 3.21 5.58 5.33
C LEU A 238 2.85 4.15 5.72
N CYS A 239 2.83 3.23 4.76
CA CYS A 239 2.84 1.80 5.05
C CYS A 239 4.27 1.26 4.98
N VAL A 240 4.64 0.45 5.97
CA VAL A 240 5.88 -0.33 5.96
C VAL A 240 5.51 -1.80 6.00
N GLU A 241 5.96 -2.56 5.01
CA GLU A 241 5.72 -4.00 4.90
C GLU A 241 6.93 -4.79 5.37
N PHE A 242 6.68 -5.86 6.11
CA PHE A 242 7.69 -6.69 6.73
C PHE A 242 7.48 -8.18 6.45
N PHE A 243 8.57 -8.90 6.41
CA PHE A 243 8.62 -10.35 6.49
C PHE A 243 9.08 -10.78 7.89
N VAL A 244 8.36 -11.70 8.50
CA VAL A 244 8.83 -12.47 9.64
C VAL A 244 9.36 -13.79 9.11
N LEU A 245 10.62 -14.10 9.44
CA LEU A 245 11.30 -15.29 8.96
C LEU A 245 11.03 -16.49 9.89
N GLN A 246 11.37 -17.70 9.42
CA GLN A 246 11.17 -18.94 10.19
C GLN A 246 11.99 -18.99 11.48
N ASP A 247 13.08 -18.25 11.57
CA ASP A 247 13.89 -18.10 12.80
C ASP A 247 13.33 -17.03 13.77
N GLY A 248 12.19 -16.41 13.42
CA GLY A 248 11.54 -15.36 14.18
C GLY A 248 12.10 -13.96 13.96
N SER A 249 13.09 -13.78 13.09
CA SER A 249 13.63 -12.45 12.76
C SER A 249 12.65 -11.65 11.88
N LEU A 250 12.69 -10.31 12.03
CA LEU A 250 11.90 -9.35 11.25
C LEU A 250 12.81 -8.62 10.27
N VAL A 251 12.41 -8.57 9.02
CA VAL A 251 13.07 -7.77 7.97
C VAL A 251 12.05 -6.92 7.23
N VAL A 252 12.43 -5.68 6.87
CA VAL A 252 11.59 -4.82 6.05
C VAL A 252 11.65 -5.28 4.60
N ASN A 253 10.49 -5.30 3.95
CA ASN A 253 10.33 -5.60 2.52
C ASN A 253 10.33 -4.31 1.69
N GLU A 254 9.28 -3.50 1.85
CA GLU A 254 9.08 -2.26 1.08
C GLU A 254 8.25 -1.24 1.84
N ILE A 255 8.20 -0.01 1.34
CA ILE A 255 7.32 1.05 1.83
C ILE A 255 6.35 1.53 0.75
N ALA A 256 5.17 1.95 1.17
CA ALA A 256 4.23 2.67 0.32
C ALA A 256 4.00 4.07 0.92
N PRO A 257 4.37 5.16 0.21
CA PRO A 257 4.28 6.53 0.71
C PRO A 257 2.84 7.09 0.59
N ARG A 258 1.87 6.34 1.11
CA ARG A 258 0.42 6.58 0.99
C ARG A 258 -0.37 5.64 1.90
N PRO A 259 -1.69 5.84 2.09
CA PRO A 259 -2.57 4.80 2.61
C PRO A 259 -2.43 3.48 1.85
N HIS A 260 -2.61 2.37 2.54
CA HIS A 260 -2.35 1.04 1.99
C HIS A 260 -3.57 0.12 2.11
N ASN A 261 -3.64 -0.89 1.25
CA ASN A 261 -4.73 -1.87 1.24
C ASN A 261 -4.87 -2.59 2.59
N SER A 262 -3.75 -2.95 3.24
CA SER A 262 -3.77 -3.58 4.56
C SER A 262 -4.35 -2.69 5.67
N GLY A 263 -4.42 -1.37 5.47
CA GLY A 263 -5.02 -0.41 6.41
C GLY A 263 -6.52 -0.17 6.21
N HIS A 264 -7.16 -0.78 5.22
CA HIS A 264 -8.57 -0.53 4.91
C HIS A 264 -9.54 -0.96 6.02
N TYR A 265 -9.17 -1.98 6.82
CA TYR A 265 -9.95 -2.42 7.97
C TYR A 265 -10.22 -1.28 8.96
N SER A 266 -9.31 -0.28 9.03
CA SER A 266 -9.42 0.84 9.95
C SER A 266 -10.67 1.70 9.74
N GLN A 267 -11.26 1.67 8.55
CA GLN A 267 -12.50 2.38 8.25
C GLN A 267 -13.70 1.89 9.08
N ASN A 268 -13.67 0.63 9.54
CA ASN A 268 -14.81 0.01 10.25
C ASN A 268 -14.42 -0.58 11.61
N ALA A 269 -13.12 -0.69 11.93
CA ALA A 269 -12.66 -1.33 13.15
C ALA A 269 -11.86 -0.40 14.08
N CYS A 270 -11.56 0.83 13.66
CA CYS A 270 -10.84 1.82 14.46
C CYS A 270 -11.66 3.11 14.60
N ASP A 271 -11.41 3.85 15.67
CA ASP A 271 -12.00 5.17 15.91
C ASP A 271 -11.43 6.25 14.98
N VAL A 272 -10.22 6.04 14.42
CA VAL A 272 -9.59 6.89 13.41
C VAL A 272 -9.04 6.01 12.30
N SER A 273 -9.47 6.25 11.05
CA SER A 273 -9.01 5.49 9.89
C SER A 273 -7.70 6.04 9.32
N GLN A 274 -7.00 5.23 8.50
CA GLN A 274 -5.82 5.69 7.77
C GLN A 274 -6.12 6.91 6.86
N PHE A 275 -7.34 7.01 6.32
CA PHE A 275 -7.73 8.13 5.48
C PHE A 275 -7.98 9.39 6.29
N GLU A 276 -8.53 9.27 7.49
CA GLU A 276 -8.62 10.40 8.41
C GLU A 276 -7.26 10.87 8.89
N LEU A 277 -6.34 9.94 9.20
CA LEU A 277 -4.95 10.29 9.50
C LEU A 277 -4.29 11.04 8.34
N GLN A 278 -4.56 10.65 7.09
CA GLN A 278 -4.04 11.35 5.91
C GLN A 278 -4.60 12.78 5.82
N VAL A 279 -5.90 12.98 6.05
CA VAL A 279 -6.49 14.33 6.11
C VAL A 279 -5.87 15.15 7.23
N ARG A 280 -5.75 14.57 8.42
CA ARG A 280 -5.17 15.27 9.59
C ARG A 280 -3.72 15.70 9.34
N THR A 281 -2.89 14.83 8.77
CA THR A 281 -1.48 15.14 8.49
C THR A 281 -1.32 16.25 7.46
N MET A 282 -2.11 16.23 6.36
CA MET A 282 -2.00 17.27 5.34
C MET A 282 -2.64 18.60 5.75
N ALA A 283 -3.66 18.57 6.61
CA ALA A 283 -4.31 19.78 7.13
C ALA A 283 -3.63 20.36 8.39
N GLY A 284 -2.55 19.73 8.88
CA GLY A 284 -1.85 20.17 10.09
C GLY A 284 -2.68 20.00 11.37
N LEU A 285 -3.61 19.03 11.38
CA LEU A 285 -4.44 18.71 12.54
C LEU A 285 -3.71 17.77 13.51
N PRO A 286 -4.05 17.80 14.81
CA PRO A 286 -3.46 16.90 15.80
C PRO A 286 -3.66 15.42 15.44
N LEU A 287 -2.62 14.62 15.64
CA LEU A 287 -2.70 13.17 15.55
C LEU A 287 -3.03 12.57 16.92
N VAL A 288 -3.93 11.60 16.92
CA VAL A 288 -4.30 10.81 18.10
C VAL A 288 -4.03 9.35 17.79
N GLN A 289 -3.46 8.60 18.74
CA GLN A 289 -3.21 7.18 18.59
C GLN A 289 -4.55 6.45 18.31
N PRO A 290 -4.72 5.84 17.13
CA PRO A 290 -5.95 5.11 16.80
C PRO A 290 -6.18 3.95 17.75
N ARG A 291 -7.41 3.79 18.20
CA ARG A 291 -7.85 2.66 19.01
C ARG A 291 -8.72 1.73 18.17
N GLN A 292 -8.32 0.47 18.10
CA GLN A 292 -9.15 -0.58 17.54
C GLN A 292 -10.27 -0.96 18.53
N HIS A 293 -11.51 -0.98 18.07
CA HIS A 293 -12.68 -1.31 18.88
C HIS A 293 -13.29 -2.69 18.54
N SER A 294 -12.86 -3.31 17.44
CA SER A 294 -13.37 -4.61 17.00
C SER A 294 -12.26 -5.43 16.35
N ALA A 295 -12.26 -6.73 16.55
CA ALA A 295 -11.47 -7.64 15.72
C ALA A 295 -11.93 -7.50 14.25
N ALA A 296 -10.98 -7.53 13.32
CA ALA A 296 -11.27 -7.30 11.91
C ALA A 296 -10.55 -8.29 10.99
N VAL A 297 -11.23 -8.65 9.92
CA VAL A 297 -10.66 -9.34 8.76
C VAL A 297 -11.07 -8.57 7.51
N MET A 298 -10.10 -8.15 6.72
CA MET A 298 -10.31 -7.51 5.41
C MET A 298 -10.05 -8.52 4.30
N LEU A 299 -10.99 -8.66 3.39
CA LEU A 299 -10.86 -9.42 2.14
C LEU A 299 -10.73 -8.45 0.98
N ASN A 300 -9.68 -8.62 0.18
CA ASN A 300 -9.51 -7.88 -1.05
C ASN A 300 -10.45 -8.45 -2.14
N LEU A 301 -11.17 -7.59 -2.84
CA LEU A 301 -12.12 -8.00 -3.89
C LEU A 301 -11.51 -7.69 -5.25
N LEU A 302 -11.02 -8.74 -5.91
CA LEU A 302 -10.45 -8.66 -7.26
C LEU A 302 -11.55 -8.79 -8.31
N GLY A 303 -11.31 -8.26 -9.49
CA GLY A 303 -12.25 -8.34 -10.61
C GLY A 303 -12.58 -9.76 -11.06
N ASP A 304 -11.77 -10.74 -10.67
CA ASP A 304 -12.00 -12.16 -10.88
C ASP A 304 -13.35 -12.62 -10.35
N LEU A 305 -13.84 -12.01 -9.29
CA LEU A 305 -15.15 -12.31 -8.68
C LEU A 305 -16.32 -12.03 -9.62
N TRP A 306 -16.16 -11.07 -10.55
CA TRP A 306 -17.17 -10.78 -11.56
C TRP A 306 -17.18 -11.77 -12.73
N PHE A 307 -16.16 -12.63 -12.81
CA PHE A 307 -16.00 -13.64 -13.83
C PHE A 307 -15.96 -15.07 -13.26
N ALA A 308 -16.50 -15.26 -12.05
CA ALA A 308 -16.48 -16.56 -11.35
C ALA A 308 -17.21 -17.69 -12.11
N GLN A 309 -18.18 -17.36 -12.97
CA GLN A 309 -18.99 -18.31 -13.73
C GLN A 309 -18.64 -18.33 -15.24
N GLY A 310 -17.50 -17.74 -15.65
CA GLY A 310 -17.05 -17.70 -17.05
C GLY A 310 -16.55 -16.34 -17.48
N ASP A 311 -16.62 -16.03 -18.78
CA ASP A 311 -16.07 -14.78 -19.32
C ASP A 311 -17.10 -13.62 -19.35
N ALA A 312 -18.37 -13.90 -19.08
CA ALA A 312 -19.39 -12.85 -18.95
C ALA A 312 -19.34 -12.21 -17.56
N GLU A 313 -19.30 -10.88 -17.51
CA GLU A 313 -19.32 -10.13 -16.26
C GLU A 313 -20.65 -10.34 -15.52
N GLN A 314 -20.58 -10.76 -14.27
CA GLN A 314 -21.74 -10.96 -13.40
C GLN A 314 -21.52 -10.28 -12.06
N THR A 315 -22.56 -9.69 -11.51
CA THR A 315 -22.50 -9.08 -10.18
C THR A 315 -22.35 -10.17 -9.10
N PRO A 316 -21.31 -10.12 -8.26
CA PRO A 316 -21.19 -11.02 -7.13
C PRO A 316 -22.38 -10.96 -6.17
N PRO A 317 -22.62 -11.99 -5.34
CA PRO A 317 -23.82 -12.12 -4.51
C PRO A 317 -23.82 -11.20 -3.28
N TRP A 318 -23.76 -9.88 -3.51
CA TRP A 318 -23.63 -8.86 -2.44
C TRP A 318 -24.76 -8.93 -1.40
N ALA A 319 -25.97 -9.27 -1.79
CA ALA A 319 -27.09 -9.39 -0.86
C ALA A 319 -26.82 -10.48 0.20
N ALA A 320 -26.29 -11.63 -0.21
CA ALA A 320 -25.94 -12.72 0.71
C ALA A 320 -24.74 -12.34 1.59
N VAL A 321 -23.73 -11.64 1.05
CA VAL A 321 -22.57 -11.16 1.79
C VAL A 321 -22.97 -10.12 2.84
N LEU A 322 -23.81 -9.16 2.46
CA LEU A 322 -24.26 -8.08 3.35
C LEU A 322 -25.28 -8.55 4.41
N ALA A 323 -25.85 -9.73 4.26
CA ALA A 323 -26.65 -10.37 5.31
C ALA A 323 -25.80 -10.94 6.46
N LEU A 324 -24.48 -11.04 6.27
CA LEU A 324 -23.57 -11.49 7.33
C LEU A 324 -23.35 -10.35 8.35
N PRO A 325 -23.41 -10.66 9.68
CA PRO A 325 -23.19 -9.65 10.69
C PRO A 325 -21.75 -9.10 10.63
N GLY A 326 -21.60 -7.78 10.75
CA GLY A 326 -20.30 -7.10 10.72
C GLY A 326 -19.67 -7.00 9.32
N ALA A 327 -20.41 -7.29 8.25
CA ALA A 327 -19.93 -7.14 6.88
C ALA A 327 -20.07 -5.69 6.38
N HIS A 328 -18.95 -5.10 5.94
CA HIS A 328 -18.87 -3.74 5.42
C HIS A 328 -18.24 -3.77 4.02
N LEU A 329 -19.07 -3.57 3.00
CA LEU A 329 -18.65 -3.61 1.60
C LEU A 329 -18.19 -2.23 1.13
N HIS A 330 -17.01 -2.16 0.54
CA HIS A 330 -16.45 -0.96 -0.08
C HIS A 330 -16.06 -1.24 -1.53
N LEU A 331 -16.93 -0.86 -2.46
CA LEU A 331 -16.64 -0.91 -3.91
C LEU A 331 -16.04 0.43 -4.36
N TYR A 332 -15.02 0.36 -5.22
CA TYR A 332 -14.25 1.54 -5.61
C TYR A 332 -14.85 2.37 -6.74
N GLY A 333 -16.03 1.97 -7.28
CA GLY A 333 -16.69 2.70 -8.34
C GLY A 333 -16.01 2.62 -9.70
N LYS A 334 -15.17 1.61 -9.93
CA LYS A 334 -14.57 1.33 -11.24
C LYS A 334 -15.65 0.79 -12.19
N ARG A 335 -15.73 1.37 -13.39
CA ARG A 335 -16.81 1.04 -14.35
C ARG A 335 -16.72 -0.36 -14.92
N GLU A 336 -15.49 -0.90 -15.11
CA GLU A 336 -15.25 -2.20 -15.71
C GLU A 336 -14.50 -3.09 -14.74
N ALA A 337 -14.98 -4.29 -14.53
CA ALA A 337 -14.22 -5.32 -13.85
C ALA A 337 -13.14 -5.88 -14.80
N LYS A 338 -11.96 -6.15 -14.26
CA LYS A 338 -10.87 -6.82 -14.99
C LYS A 338 -10.21 -7.81 -14.05
N ARG A 339 -9.87 -9.01 -14.55
CA ARG A 339 -9.16 -10.03 -13.75
C ARG A 339 -7.88 -9.44 -13.16
N GLY A 340 -7.60 -9.73 -11.89
CA GLY A 340 -6.48 -9.18 -11.13
C GLY A 340 -6.61 -7.71 -10.70
N ARG A 341 -7.63 -6.96 -11.17
CA ARG A 341 -7.85 -5.56 -10.77
C ARG A 341 -8.54 -5.49 -9.42
N LYS A 342 -8.00 -4.72 -8.49
CA LYS A 342 -8.65 -4.42 -7.20
C LYS A 342 -9.93 -3.62 -7.44
N MET A 343 -11.09 -4.21 -7.19
CA MET A 343 -12.41 -3.62 -7.42
C MET A 343 -13.07 -3.09 -6.15
N GLY A 344 -12.66 -3.62 -5.00
CA GLY A 344 -13.19 -3.27 -3.70
C GLY A 344 -12.46 -3.99 -2.58
N HIS A 345 -12.96 -3.84 -1.38
CA HIS A 345 -12.63 -4.66 -0.22
C HIS A 345 -13.87 -4.90 0.63
N LEU A 346 -13.85 -5.96 1.41
CA LEU A 346 -14.87 -6.30 2.38
C LEU A 346 -14.22 -6.34 3.76
N ASN A 347 -14.63 -5.48 4.67
CA ASN A 347 -14.24 -5.57 6.07
C ASN A 347 -15.29 -6.38 6.83
N ILE A 348 -14.84 -7.34 7.61
CA ILE A 348 -15.66 -8.06 8.58
C ILE A 348 -15.20 -7.68 9.97
N THR A 349 -16.10 -7.16 10.79
CA THR A 349 -15.83 -6.76 12.17
C THR A 349 -16.63 -7.62 13.15
N ALA A 350 -16.03 -7.98 14.28
CA ALA A 350 -16.71 -8.69 15.36
C ALA A 350 -16.10 -8.37 16.73
N ALA A 351 -16.78 -8.78 17.80
CA ALA A 351 -16.28 -8.61 19.16
C ALA A 351 -15.05 -9.51 19.44
N THR A 352 -14.95 -10.67 18.77
CA THR A 352 -13.84 -11.61 18.96
C THR A 352 -13.18 -11.99 17.63
N PRO A 353 -11.87 -12.32 17.66
CA PRO A 353 -11.14 -12.77 16.47
C PRO A 353 -11.76 -14.00 15.80
N GLU A 354 -12.22 -14.97 16.59
CA GLU A 354 -12.82 -16.22 16.10
C GLU A 354 -14.11 -15.94 15.33
N THR A 355 -14.94 -15.02 15.83
CA THR A 355 -16.19 -14.64 15.18
C THR A 355 -15.91 -13.87 13.90
N ALA A 356 -14.95 -12.92 13.91
CA ALA A 356 -14.55 -12.18 12.72
C ALA A 356 -14.04 -13.13 11.63
N ARG A 357 -13.14 -14.06 11.99
CA ARG A 357 -12.57 -15.04 11.07
C ARG A 357 -13.63 -16.00 10.52
N ALA A 358 -14.49 -16.55 11.39
CA ALA A 358 -15.56 -17.45 10.95
C ALA A 358 -16.53 -16.78 9.98
N THR A 359 -16.90 -15.52 10.23
CA THR A 359 -17.76 -14.73 9.34
C THR A 359 -17.03 -14.40 8.02
N ALA A 360 -15.75 -14.05 8.08
CA ALA A 360 -14.95 -13.78 6.89
C ALA A 360 -14.80 -15.02 6.00
N LEU A 361 -14.62 -16.21 6.59
CA LEU A 361 -14.60 -17.47 5.82
C LEU A 361 -15.94 -17.79 5.16
N LYS A 362 -17.08 -17.46 5.81
CA LYS A 362 -18.40 -17.56 5.18
C LYS A 362 -18.54 -16.61 4.01
N ALA A 363 -18.11 -15.35 4.17
CA ALA A 363 -18.10 -14.37 3.09
C ALA A 363 -17.19 -14.81 1.93
N ALA A 364 -16.00 -15.33 2.23
CA ALA A 364 -15.07 -15.87 1.24
C ALA A 364 -15.72 -17.02 0.45
N ALA A 365 -16.40 -17.96 1.12
CA ALA A 365 -17.09 -19.06 0.46
C ALA A 365 -18.22 -18.59 -0.48
N LEU A 366 -19.01 -17.59 -0.04
CA LEU A 366 -20.06 -16.99 -0.87
C LEU A 366 -19.50 -16.30 -2.13
N LEU A 367 -18.30 -15.75 -2.02
CA LEU A 367 -17.63 -15.04 -3.11
C LEU A 367 -16.72 -15.93 -3.96
N GLY A 368 -16.55 -17.21 -3.62
CA GLY A 368 -15.60 -18.08 -4.29
C GLY A 368 -14.13 -17.75 -4.02
N ILE A 369 -13.83 -17.02 -2.95
CA ILE A 369 -12.47 -16.74 -2.49
C ILE A 369 -11.96 -17.98 -1.75
N ALA A 370 -10.74 -18.42 -2.06
CA ALA A 370 -10.12 -19.56 -1.39
C ALA A 370 -10.02 -19.33 0.14
N PRO A 371 -10.20 -20.36 0.99
CA PRO A 371 -10.06 -20.24 2.45
C PRO A 371 -8.63 -19.87 2.87
N PHE A 372 -8.50 -19.29 4.09
CA PHE A 372 -7.25 -18.76 4.63
C PHE A 372 -7.10 -19.08 6.13
#